data_9d4d4896b271729f4df2155db4fe9389
#
_entry.id   9d4d4896b271729f4df2155db4fe9389
#
_cell.length_a   1.000
_cell.length_b   1.000
_cell.length_c   1.000
_cell.angle_alpha   90.00
_cell.angle_beta   90.00
_cell.angle_gamma   90.00
#
_symmetry.space_group_name_H-M   'P 1'
#
loop_
_entity.id
_entity.type
_entity.pdbx_description
1 polymer ?
#
loop_
_entity_poly.entity_id
_entity_poly.type
_entity_poly.pdbx_seq_one_letter_code
_entity_poly.pdbx_strand_id
1 'polypeptide(L)'
;MKNRLLYFILALLLITSCGKGKRRSSATKASDATPVLVERMQRNARLYTSEYHIHKIITHKDKVKANGKILGSNFSMNLPLGERRVAIPMDAVVKAYIDFSDFSEKNVKKDGKGKITVILPDPRIVLTSTKINHKEMKQYVAFLRRRFSDAELTSYQQQGRQQIIDAIGQMGIIEHAQENAAKQLIPMLTMLGYAEKDITISFRKRFTMEEITRFIENSTTQTNGKDN
;
A
#
# COMPACT_ATOMS: atom_id res chain seq x y z
N MET A 1 0.86 -81.29 -23.53
CA MET A 1 1.09 -80.69 -22.19
C MET A 1 2.29 -79.71 -22.16
N LYS A 2 3.26 -79.82 -23.01
CA LYS A 2 4.45 -78.92 -23.07
C LYS A 2 4.14 -77.48 -23.35
N ASN A 3 3.18 -77.15 -24.19
CA ASN A 3 2.89 -75.75 -24.57
C ASN A 3 2.14 -74.98 -23.48
N ARG A 4 1.39 -75.65 -22.61
CA ARG A 4 0.68 -74.93 -21.49
C ARG A 4 1.65 -74.50 -20.41
N LEU A 5 2.75 -75.25 -20.20
CA LEU A 5 3.79 -74.86 -19.25
C LEU A 5 4.59 -73.63 -19.72
N LEU A 6 4.82 -73.55 -21.04
CA LEU A 6 5.51 -72.39 -21.66
C LEU A 6 4.74 -71.10 -21.48
N TYR A 7 3.42 -71.16 -21.64
CA TYR A 7 2.58 -69.97 -21.41
C TYR A 7 2.50 -69.53 -19.95
N PHE A 8 2.54 -70.49 -19.01
CA PHE A 8 2.62 -70.17 -17.58
C PHE A 8 3.93 -69.52 -17.19
N ILE A 9 5.04 -69.93 -17.76
CA ILE A 9 6.37 -69.33 -17.52
C ILE A 9 6.45 -67.96 -18.16
N LEU A 10 5.88 -67.78 -19.35
CA LEU A 10 5.79 -66.47 -20.02
C LEU A 10 4.90 -65.45 -19.27
N ALA A 11 3.76 -65.92 -18.71
CA ALA A 11 2.89 -65.12 -17.90
C ALA A 11 3.51 -64.70 -16.55
N LEU A 12 4.34 -65.57 -15.97
CA LEU A 12 5.04 -65.30 -14.69
C LEU A 12 6.14 -64.25 -14.85
N LEU A 13 6.77 -64.16 -16.05
CA LEU A 13 7.79 -63.16 -16.37
C LEU A 13 7.24 -61.76 -16.56
N LEU A 14 5.95 -61.61 -16.85
CA LEU A 14 5.28 -60.33 -17.03
C LEU A 14 4.92 -59.64 -15.71
N ILE A 15 4.89 -60.34 -14.58
CA ILE A 15 4.48 -59.82 -13.28
C ILE A 15 5.63 -59.16 -12.49
N THR A 16 6.88 -59.40 -12.89
CA THR A 16 8.05 -58.83 -12.19
C THR A 16 8.45 -57.43 -12.63
N SER A 17 7.69 -56.81 -13.56
CA SER A 17 7.97 -55.45 -14.04
C SER A 17 7.30 -54.36 -13.18
N CYS A 18 7.08 -54.63 -11.88
CA CYS A 18 6.72 -53.55 -10.95
C CYS A 18 8.00 -52.94 -10.37
N GLY A 19 8.74 -52.29 -11.25
CA GLY A 19 9.87 -51.45 -10.87
C GLY A 19 9.37 -50.35 -9.97
N LYS A 20 9.79 -50.38 -8.69
CA LYS A 20 9.75 -49.20 -7.80
C LYS A 20 10.33 -48.01 -8.53
N GLY A 21 9.52 -47.27 -9.25
CA GLY A 21 9.84 -45.95 -9.70
C GLY A 21 10.15 -45.14 -8.45
N LYS A 22 11.43 -45.07 -8.05
CA LYS A 22 11.93 -43.98 -7.23
C LYS A 22 11.42 -42.70 -7.94
N ARG A 23 10.34 -42.11 -7.43
CA ARG A 23 10.08 -40.69 -7.67
C ARG A 23 11.35 -39.99 -7.22
N ARG A 24 12.26 -39.78 -8.16
CA ARG A 24 13.22 -38.69 -8.05
C ARG A 24 12.36 -37.46 -7.96
N SER A 25 12.03 -37.04 -6.74
CA SER A 25 11.78 -35.63 -6.50
C SER A 25 13.07 -34.97 -6.99
N SER A 26 13.03 -34.46 -8.20
CA SER A 26 13.96 -33.45 -8.67
C SER A 26 13.79 -32.29 -7.72
N ALA A 27 14.50 -32.34 -6.59
CA ALA A 27 14.88 -31.14 -5.89
C ALA A 27 15.73 -30.37 -6.91
N THR A 28 15.07 -29.65 -7.78
CA THR A 28 15.69 -28.62 -8.62
C THR A 28 16.45 -27.77 -7.64
N LYS A 29 17.78 -27.84 -7.70
CA LYS A 29 18.67 -27.09 -6.82
C LYS A 29 18.17 -25.66 -6.86
N ALA A 30 17.67 -25.13 -5.74
CA ALA A 30 17.20 -23.78 -5.58
C ALA A 30 18.26 -22.72 -5.93
N SER A 31 19.47 -23.16 -6.34
CA SER A 31 20.59 -22.27 -6.66
C SER A 31 20.36 -21.37 -7.87
N ASP A 32 19.55 -21.80 -8.84
CA ASP A 32 19.34 -21.07 -10.11
C ASP A 32 18.03 -20.28 -10.16
N ALA A 33 17.25 -20.27 -9.07
CA ALA A 33 15.98 -19.59 -9.03
C ALA A 33 16.09 -18.04 -8.85
N THR A 34 17.26 -17.52 -8.48
CA THR A 34 17.44 -16.07 -8.21
C THR A 34 17.22 -15.21 -9.45
N PRO A 35 17.80 -15.50 -10.63
CA PRO A 35 17.55 -14.69 -11.82
C PRO A 35 16.08 -14.69 -12.23
N VAL A 36 15.41 -15.85 -12.12
CA VAL A 36 13.97 -16.00 -12.41
C VAL A 36 13.13 -15.17 -11.44
N LEU A 37 13.49 -15.16 -10.17
CA LEU A 37 12.82 -14.32 -9.15
C LEU A 37 12.98 -12.83 -9.48
N VAL A 38 14.21 -12.39 -9.75
CA VAL A 38 14.51 -10.99 -10.09
C VAL A 38 13.73 -10.56 -11.32
N GLU A 39 13.77 -11.35 -12.40
CA GLU A 39 13.02 -11.07 -13.63
C GLU A 39 11.52 -10.95 -13.38
N ARG A 40 10.92 -11.87 -12.62
CA ARG A 40 9.50 -11.82 -12.28
C ARG A 40 9.13 -10.57 -11.48
N MET A 41 9.98 -10.19 -10.54
CA MET A 41 9.75 -8.98 -9.73
C MET A 41 9.89 -7.72 -10.58
N GLN A 42 10.90 -7.63 -11.44
CA GLN A 42 11.08 -6.48 -12.34
C GLN A 42 9.96 -6.35 -13.38
N ARG A 43 9.43 -7.46 -13.89
CA ARG A 43 8.26 -7.43 -14.82
C ARG A 43 7.03 -6.80 -14.18
N ASN A 44 6.86 -6.94 -12.87
CA ASN A 44 5.82 -6.29 -12.10
C ASN A 44 6.44 -5.08 -11.38
N ALA A 45 6.74 -4.01 -12.13
CA ALA A 45 7.44 -2.84 -11.62
C ALA A 45 6.87 -2.29 -10.29
N ARG A 46 5.56 -2.47 -10.05
CA ARG A 46 4.90 -2.04 -8.81
C ARG A 46 4.02 -3.14 -8.24
N LEU A 47 4.28 -3.54 -7.00
CA LEU A 47 3.42 -4.43 -6.23
C LEU A 47 2.54 -3.58 -5.32
N TYR A 48 1.27 -3.42 -5.66
CA TYR A 48 0.29 -2.78 -4.79
C TYR A 48 -0.04 -3.73 -3.64
N THR A 49 0.16 -3.24 -2.43
CA THR A 49 0.06 -4.06 -1.21
C THR A 49 -1.13 -3.70 -0.36
N SER A 50 -1.55 -2.42 -0.37
CA SER A 50 -2.66 -1.94 0.42
C SER A 50 -3.37 -0.78 -0.28
N GLU A 51 -4.69 -0.69 -0.09
CA GLU A 51 -5.53 0.42 -0.53
C GLU A 51 -6.45 0.83 0.63
N TYR A 52 -6.51 2.12 0.92
CA TYR A 52 -7.31 2.70 1.98
C TYR A 52 -8.29 3.71 1.40
N HIS A 53 -9.55 3.56 1.76
CA HIS A 53 -10.60 4.53 1.47
C HIS A 53 -10.85 5.34 2.73
N ILE A 54 -10.57 6.64 2.67
CA ILE A 54 -10.69 7.56 3.79
C ILE A 54 -11.89 8.46 3.54
N HIS A 55 -12.85 8.45 4.45
CA HIS A 55 -13.95 9.39 4.48
C HIS A 55 -13.74 10.36 5.65
N LYS A 56 -13.70 11.66 5.37
CA LYS A 56 -13.48 12.70 6.38
C LYS A 56 -14.44 13.86 6.18
N ILE A 57 -15.06 14.32 7.25
CA ILE A 57 -15.90 15.53 7.23
C ILE A 57 -15.08 16.69 7.81
N ILE A 58 -14.79 17.67 6.97
CA ILE A 58 -14.11 18.90 7.38
C ILE A 58 -15.17 19.89 7.83
N THR A 59 -15.08 20.35 9.07
CA THR A 59 -16.01 21.34 9.61
C THR A 59 -15.28 22.64 9.87
N HIS A 60 -15.89 23.74 9.43
CA HIS A 60 -15.43 25.08 9.75
C HIS A 60 -16.54 25.92 10.36
N LYS A 61 -16.19 26.65 11.41
CA LYS A 61 -17.10 27.54 12.13
C LYS A 61 -16.48 28.93 12.21
N ASP A 62 -17.22 29.92 11.75
CA ASP A 62 -16.78 31.29 11.68
C ASP A 62 -17.75 32.22 12.43
N LYS A 63 -17.19 33.02 13.35
CA LYS A 63 -17.88 34.06 14.11
C LYS A 63 -17.23 35.40 13.82
N VAL A 64 -18.02 36.45 13.70
CA VAL A 64 -17.47 37.80 13.55
C VAL A 64 -16.91 38.27 14.89
N LYS A 65 -15.66 38.73 14.85
CA LYS A 65 -14.98 39.34 15.98
C LYS A 65 -14.70 40.81 15.68
N ALA A 66 -15.00 41.67 16.60
CA ALA A 66 -14.48 43.04 16.60
C ALA A 66 -13.16 43.03 17.37
N ASN A 67 -12.12 43.43 16.70
CA ASN A 67 -10.81 43.61 17.32
C ASN A 67 -10.45 45.10 17.33
N GLY A 68 -9.94 45.59 18.44
CA GLY A 68 -9.54 46.99 18.56
C GLY A 68 -8.52 47.18 19.68
N LYS A 69 -8.08 48.44 19.83
CA LYS A 69 -7.26 48.87 20.96
C LYS A 69 -8.00 49.91 21.76
N ILE A 70 -8.12 49.72 23.06
CA ILE A 70 -8.67 50.70 24.02
C ILE A 70 -7.60 50.94 25.07
N LEU A 71 -7.21 52.18 25.27
CA LEU A 71 -6.21 52.59 26.26
C LEU A 71 -4.88 51.80 26.17
N GLY A 72 -4.45 51.49 24.95
CA GLY A 72 -3.21 50.74 24.71
C GLY A 72 -3.32 49.19 24.82
N SER A 73 -4.46 48.69 25.29
CA SER A 73 -4.74 47.25 25.40
C SER A 73 -5.53 46.72 24.22
N ASN A 74 -5.13 45.55 23.66
CA ASN A 74 -5.88 44.90 22.62
C ASN A 74 -7.13 44.24 23.19
N PHE A 75 -8.30 44.46 22.57
CA PHE A 75 -9.52 43.75 22.90
C PHE A 75 -10.06 42.97 21.69
N SER A 76 -10.73 41.88 21.95
CA SER A 76 -11.43 41.06 20.96
C SER A 76 -12.79 40.66 21.51
N MET A 77 -13.86 41.03 20.84
CA MET A 77 -15.24 40.77 21.24
C MET A 77 -15.98 40.06 20.10
N ASN A 78 -16.72 38.99 20.44
CA ASN A 78 -17.60 38.35 19.47
C ASN A 78 -18.83 39.24 19.23
N LEU A 79 -19.07 39.62 17.99
CA LEU A 79 -20.24 40.40 17.62
C LEU A 79 -21.47 39.47 17.49
N PRO A 80 -22.67 39.93 17.93
CA PRO A 80 -23.91 39.13 17.86
C PRO A 80 -24.53 39.09 16.45
N LEU A 81 -23.68 39.10 15.40
CA LEU A 81 -24.11 39.00 14.00
C LEU A 81 -24.41 37.55 13.56
N GLY A 82 -24.32 36.63 14.49
CA GLY A 82 -24.50 35.23 14.24
C GLY A 82 -23.25 34.53 13.68
N GLU A 83 -23.34 33.26 13.45
CA GLU A 83 -22.24 32.41 12.96
C GLU A 83 -22.58 31.81 11.60
N ARG A 84 -21.56 31.40 10.89
CA ARG A 84 -21.72 30.51 9.74
C ARG A 84 -20.88 29.27 9.95
N ARG A 85 -21.41 28.15 9.48
CA ARG A 85 -20.75 26.82 9.59
C ARG A 85 -20.81 26.14 8.24
N VAL A 86 -19.78 25.39 7.93
CA VAL A 86 -19.78 24.50 6.78
C VAL A 86 -19.25 23.13 7.19
N ALA A 87 -19.85 22.09 6.64
CA ALA A 87 -19.37 20.71 6.73
C ALA A 87 -19.14 20.22 5.30
N ILE A 88 -17.91 19.83 5.00
CA ILE A 88 -17.45 19.41 3.68
C ILE A 88 -17.02 17.94 3.78
N PRO A 89 -17.83 16.98 3.31
CA PRO A 89 -17.43 15.59 3.22
C PRO A 89 -16.39 15.41 2.10
N MET A 90 -15.33 14.72 2.42
CA MET A 90 -14.22 14.44 1.50
C MET A 90 -13.89 12.94 1.52
N ASP A 91 -13.79 12.36 0.33
CA ASP A 91 -13.34 10.99 0.12
C ASP A 91 -11.93 11.00 -0.48
N ALA A 92 -11.06 10.18 0.07
CA ALA A 92 -9.70 10.04 -0.43
C ALA A 92 -9.35 8.55 -0.59
N VAL A 93 -8.55 8.25 -1.62
CA VAL A 93 -8.01 6.91 -1.85
C VAL A 93 -6.50 6.97 -1.75
N VAL A 94 -5.96 6.18 -0.86
CA VAL A 94 -4.52 6.05 -0.60
C VAL A 94 -4.09 4.64 -0.95
N LYS A 95 -3.03 4.51 -1.76
CA LYS A 95 -2.45 3.23 -2.12
C LYS A 95 -1.02 3.14 -1.64
N ALA A 96 -0.65 1.97 -1.13
CA ALA A 96 0.74 1.63 -0.85
C ALA A 96 1.23 0.59 -1.85
N TYR A 97 2.46 0.74 -2.32
CA TYR A 97 3.09 -0.17 -3.26
C TYR A 97 4.60 -0.27 -3.03
N ILE A 98 5.19 -1.39 -3.46
CA ILE A 98 6.63 -1.57 -3.51
C ILE A 98 7.07 -1.42 -4.97
N ASP A 99 8.09 -0.61 -5.19
CA ASP A 99 8.66 -0.36 -6.51
C ASP A 99 9.86 -1.29 -6.73
N PHE A 100 9.74 -2.20 -7.69
CA PHE A 100 10.77 -3.17 -8.03
C PHE A 100 11.66 -2.74 -9.20
N SER A 101 11.56 -1.51 -9.68
CA SER A 101 12.35 -1.04 -10.83
C SER A 101 13.86 -1.22 -10.62
N ASP A 102 14.34 -1.01 -9.38
CA ASP A 102 15.74 -1.16 -9.00
C ASP A 102 16.05 -2.49 -8.29
N PHE A 103 15.10 -3.43 -8.28
CA PHE A 103 15.30 -4.72 -7.64
C PHE A 103 16.28 -5.55 -8.46
N SER A 104 17.25 -6.18 -7.80
CA SER A 104 18.31 -6.93 -8.45
C SER A 104 18.76 -8.13 -7.59
N GLU A 105 19.66 -8.94 -8.08
CA GLU A 105 20.22 -10.07 -7.34
C GLU A 105 20.86 -9.64 -6.01
N LYS A 106 21.36 -8.40 -5.89
CA LYS A 106 21.90 -7.85 -4.64
C LYS A 106 20.88 -7.79 -3.50
N ASN A 107 19.61 -7.81 -3.85
CA ASN A 107 18.50 -7.82 -2.90
C ASN A 107 18.14 -9.24 -2.41
N VAL A 108 18.79 -10.27 -2.95
CA VAL A 108 18.54 -11.66 -2.61
C VAL A 108 19.80 -12.27 -1.98
N LYS A 109 19.69 -12.68 -0.72
CA LYS A 109 20.79 -13.36 -0.01
C LYS A 109 20.42 -14.81 0.21
N LYS A 110 21.36 -15.71 -0.06
CA LYS A 110 21.23 -17.15 0.21
C LYS A 110 22.31 -17.57 1.20
N ASP A 111 21.95 -18.45 2.12
CA ASP A 111 22.87 -18.97 3.12
C ASP A 111 23.35 -20.31 2.66
N GLY A 112 23.85 -20.81 1.87
CA GLY A 112 24.31 -22.15 1.47
C GLY A 112 23.57 -23.37 2.11
N LYS A 113 22.66 -23.11 3.08
CA LYS A 113 21.84 -24.13 3.77
C LYS A 113 20.39 -24.18 3.25
N GLY A 114 20.10 -23.46 2.17
CA GLY A 114 18.79 -23.44 1.54
C GLY A 114 17.87 -22.32 2.00
N LYS A 115 18.31 -21.47 2.93
CA LYS A 115 17.55 -20.29 3.34
C LYS A 115 17.72 -19.14 2.35
N ILE A 116 16.67 -18.41 2.13
CA ILE A 116 16.65 -17.21 1.28
C ILE A 116 16.16 -16.00 2.09
N THR A 117 16.89 -14.91 1.98
CA THR A 117 16.47 -13.61 2.50
C THR A 117 16.28 -12.66 1.33
N VAL A 118 15.07 -12.13 1.19
CA VAL A 118 14.72 -11.13 0.18
C VAL A 118 14.60 -9.78 0.86
N ILE A 119 15.45 -8.85 0.46
CA ILE A 119 15.47 -7.47 0.98
C ILE A 119 14.65 -6.61 0.03
N LEU A 120 13.43 -6.26 0.43
CA LEU A 120 12.53 -5.47 -0.38
C LEU A 120 12.87 -3.99 -0.32
N PRO A 121 12.61 -3.25 -1.41
CA PRO A 121 12.52 -1.79 -1.36
C PRO A 121 11.45 -1.35 -0.36
N ASP A 122 11.62 -0.15 0.16
CA ASP A 122 10.67 0.42 1.10
C ASP A 122 9.33 0.73 0.42
N PRO A 123 8.19 0.51 1.10
CA PRO A 123 6.89 0.86 0.54
C PRO A 123 6.78 2.35 0.22
N ARG A 124 6.14 2.66 -0.90
CA ARG A 124 5.77 4.02 -1.30
C ARG A 124 4.27 4.21 -1.12
N ILE A 125 3.87 5.41 -0.72
CA ILE A 125 2.47 5.78 -0.53
C ILE A 125 2.11 6.83 -1.58
N VAL A 126 0.94 6.69 -2.18
CA VAL A 126 0.38 7.66 -3.12
C VAL A 126 -1.07 7.94 -2.78
N LEU A 127 -1.41 9.23 -2.70
CA LEU A 127 -2.79 9.71 -2.60
C LEU A 127 -3.34 9.83 -4.03
N THR A 128 -4.10 8.83 -4.48
CA THR A 128 -4.53 8.73 -5.88
C THR A 128 -5.74 9.57 -6.21
N SER A 129 -6.58 9.86 -5.24
CA SER A 129 -7.72 10.75 -5.44
C SER A 129 -8.11 11.44 -4.14
N THR A 130 -8.63 12.67 -4.27
CA THR A 130 -9.33 13.40 -3.22
C THR A 130 -10.56 14.01 -3.86
N LYS A 131 -11.75 13.58 -3.45
CA LYS A 131 -13.02 14.03 -4.00
C LYS A 131 -13.86 14.66 -2.91
N ILE A 132 -14.62 15.70 -3.28
CA ILE A 132 -15.57 16.33 -2.39
C ILE A 132 -16.95 15.89 -2.79
N ASN A 133 -17.73 15.50 -1.81
CA ASN A 133 -19.14 15.22 -2.01
C ASN A 133 -19.95 16.51 -1.89
N HIS A 134 -20.04 17.25 -3.00
CA HIS A 134 -20.81 18.51 -3.04
C HIS A 134 -22.28 18.32 -2.71
N LYS A 135 -22.87 17.14 -2.94
CA LYS A 135 -24.28 16.86 -2.66
C LYS A 135 -24.54 16.74 -1.15
N GLU A 136 -23.55 16.30 -0.40
CA GLU A 136 -23.64 16.14 1.04
C GLU A 136 -23.07 17.33 1.81
N MET A 137 -22.49 18.30 1.12
CA MET A 137 -21.97 19.52 1.74
C MET A 137 -23.11 20.29 2.39
N LYS A 138 -22.99 20.60 3.67
CA LYS A 138 -23.98 21.34 4.46
C LYS A 138 -23.42 22.69 4.88
N GLN A 139 -24.20 23.74 4.68
CA GLN A 139 -23.85 25.09 5.10
C GLN A 139 -24.99 25.66 5.95
N TYR A 140 -24.61 26.29 7.05
CA TYR A 140 -25.47 27.14 7.86
C TYR A 140 -24.90 28.54 7.85
N VAL A 141 -25.73 29.52 7.50
CA VAL A 141 -25.34 30.93 7.43
C VAL A 141 -26.41 31.74 8.13
N ALA A 142 -26.05 32.45 9.20
CA ALA A 142 -26.96 33.34 9.92
C ALA A 142 -27.43 34.50 9.01
N PHE A 143 -28.63 35.00 9.23
CA PHE A 143 -29.33 35.96 8.36
C PHE A 143 -28.50 37.20 8.03
N LEU A 144 -27.73 37.73 8.97
CA LEU A 144 -26.87 38.91 8.79
C LEU A 144 -25.46 38.59 8.21
N ARG A 145 -25.23 37.35 7.75
CA ARG A 145 -23.93 36.91 7.27
C ARG A 145 -23.96 36.63 5.78
N ARG A 146 -22.84 36.93 5.09
CA ARG A 146 -22.65 36.51 3.71
C ARG A 146 -22.40 35.01 3.64
N ARG A 147 -22.83 34.38 2.56
CA ARG A 147 -22.47 32.96 2.26
C ARG A 147 -20.96 32.82 2.14
N PHE A 148 -20.49 31.60 2.29
CA PHE A 148 -19.09 31.26 1.98
C PHE A 148 -18.81 31.49 0.49
N SER A 149 -17.70 32.16 0.20
CA SER A 149 -17.22 32.35 -1.17
C SER A 149 -16.54 31.07 -1.66
N ASP A 150 -16.42 30.92 -2.98
CA ASP A 150 -15.71 29.76 -3.57
C ASP A 150 -14.24 29.71 -3.13
N ALA A 151 -13.59 30.86 -2.95
CA ALA A 151 -12.23 30.94 -2.45
C ALA A 151 -12.10 30.40 -1.01
N GLU A 152 -13.05 30.73 -0.12
CA GLU A 152 -13.09 30.19 1.25
C GLU A 152 -13.31 28.69 1.22
N LEU A 153 -14.25 28.20 0.43
CA LEU A 153 -14.52 26.77 0.30
C LEU A 153 -13.30 26.02 -0.24
N THR A 154 -12.62 26.55 -1.25
CA THR A 154 -11.39 25.98 -1.81
C THR A 154 -10.29 25.91 -0.75
N SER A 155 -10.11 26.98 0.06
CA SER A 155 -9.14 26.99 1.15
C SER A 155 -9.45 25.90 2.19
N TYR A 156 -10.71 25.71 2.58
CA TYR A 156 -11.11 24.64 3.52
C TYR A 156 -10.89 23.25 2.94
N GLN A 157 -11.08 23.08 1.63
CA GLN A 157 -10.79 21.84 0.94
C GLN A 157 -9.30 21.51 0.97
N GLN A 158 -8.44 22.51 0.71
CA GLN A 158 -6.98 22.32 0.79
C GLN A 158 -6.54 21.97 2.22
N GLN A 159 -7.08 22.65 3.23
CA GLN A 159 -6.84 22.33 4.63
C GLN A 159 -7.29 20.90 4.96
N GLY A 160 -8.46 20.49 4.46
CA GLY A 160 -8.98 19.14 4.63
C GLY A 160 -8.09 18.07 4.01
N ARG A 161 -7.59 18.34 2.80
CA ARG A 161 -6.63 17.47 2.13
C ARG A 161 -5.34 17.33 2.95
N GLN A 162 -4.79 18.44 3.46
CA GLN A 162 -3.60 18.39 4.31
C GLN A 162 -3.85 17.56 5.57
N GLN A 163 -4.99 17.75 6.24
CA GLN A 163 -5.36 16.94 7.40
C GLN A 163 -5.51 15.44 7.09
N ILE A 164 -5.91 15.08 5.87
CA ILE A 164 -5.92 13.68 5.43
C ILE A 164 -4.49 13.17 5.30
N ILE A 165 -3.61 13.94 4.65
CA ILE A 165 -2.19 13.58 4.48
C ILE A 165 -1.53 13.36 5.83
N ASP A 166 -1.72 14.28 6.77
CA ASP A 166 -1.16 14.19 8.12
C ASP A 166 -1.67 12.95 8.89
N ALA A 167 -2.95 12.58 8.67
CA ALA A 167 -3.54 11.42 9.31
C ALA A 167 -3.03 10.08 8.74
N ILE A 168 -2.66 10.03 7.46
CA ILE A 168 -2.19 8.79 6.80
C ILE A 168 -0.99 8.20 7.54
N GLY A 169 -0.06 9.04 7.99
CA GLY A 169 1.11 8.59 8.73
C GLY A 169 0.78 7.83 10.02
N GLN A 170 -0.38 8.10 10.63
CA GLN A 170 -0.82 7.46 11.87
C GLN A 170 -1.65 6.18 11.64
N MET A 171 -1.96 5.85 10.38
CA MET A 171 -2.81 4.71 10.05
C MET A 171 -2.07 3.38 9.95
N GLY A 172 -0.76 3.33 10.22
CA GLY A 172 0.03 2.11 10.09
C GLY A 172 0.10 1.55 8.67
N ILE A 173 -0.06 2.41 7.65
CA ILE A 173 -0.14 1.97 6.25
C ILE A 173 1.16 1.35 5.76
N ILE A 174 2.30 1.80 6.29
CA ILE A 174 3.62 1.24 5.93
C ILE A 174 3.77 -0.17 6.47
N GLU A 175 3.44 -0.37 7.75
CA GLU A 175 3.51 -1.67 8.42
C GLU A 175 2.59 -2.68 7.74
N HIS A 176 1.35 -2.28 7.44
CA HIS A 176 0.41 -3.13 6.69
C HIS A 176 0.91 -3.41 5.27
N ALA A 177 1.53 -2.43 4.62
CA ALA A 177 2.10 -2.63 3.28
C ALA A 177 3.25 -3.65 3.31
N GLN A 178 4.12 -3.59 4.30
CA GLN A 178 5.22 -4.54 4.50
C GLN A 178 4.69 -5.95 4.76
N GLU A 179 3.73 -6.08 5.67
CA GLU A 179 3.12 -7.37 6.00
C GLU A 179 2.43 -7.99 4.77
N ASN A 180 1.63 -7.21 4.04
CA ASN A 180 0.93 -7.67 2.85
C ASN A 180 1.90 -8.02 1.71
N ALA A 181 3.01 -7.30 1.57
CA ALA A 181 4.05 -7.65 0.62
C ALA A 181 4.66 -9.03 0.94
N ALA A 182 4.98 -9.29 2.20
CA ALA A 182 5.47 -10.58 2.62
C ALA A 182 4.46 -11.70 2.33
N LYS A 183 3.18 -11.49 2.68
CA LYS A 183 2.09 -12.45 2.40
C LYS A 183 1.92 -12.76 0.90
N GLN A 184 2.17 -11.79 0.03
CA GLN A 184 2.08 -12.00 -1.43
C GLN A 184 3.33 -12.67 -2.00
N LEU A 185 4.50 -12.42 -1.45
CA LEU A 185 5.77 -12.93 -1.98
C LEU A 185 6.14 -14.33 -1.48
N ILE A 186 5.77 -14.69 -0.24
CA ILE A 186 6.05 -16.01 0.31
C ILE A 186 5.53 -17.14 -0.58
N PRO A 187 4.25 -17.14 -1.05
CA PRO A 187 3.75 -18.17 -1.96
C PRO A 187 4.53 -18.23 -3.28
N MET A 188 4.98 -17.09 -3.80
CA MET A 188 5.77 -17.06 -5.03
C MET A 188 7.15 -17.71 -4.83
N LEU A 189 7.78 -17.49 -3.69
CA LEU A 189 9.06 -18.12 -3.34
C LEU A 189 8.92 -19.62 -3.08
N THR A 190 7.79 -20.04 -2.49
CA THR A 190 7.52 -21.48 -2.30
C THR A 190 7.32 -22.21 -3.63
N MET A 191 6.69 -21.56 -4.62
CA MET A 191 6.59 -22.10 -5.98
C MET A 191 7.95 -22.22 -6.68
N LEU A 192 8.95 -21.44 -6.28
CA LEU A 192 10.32 -21.54 -6.76
C LEU A 192 11.14 -22.61 -6.02
N GLY A 193 10.53 -23.35 -5.08
CA GLY A 193 11.13 -24.50 -4.39
C GLY A 193 11.70 -24.19 -3.01
N TYR A 194 11.50 -22.98 -2.46
CA TYR A 194 11.91 -22.67 -1.08
C TYR A 194 10.84 -23.13 -0.09
N ALA A 195 11.25 -23.73 1.03
CA ALA A 195 10.32 -24.02 2.11
C ALA A 195 9.97 -22.71 2.85
N GLU A 196 8.71 -22.50 3.23
CA GLU A 196 8.24 -21.28 3.88
C GLU A 196 9.08 -20.88 5.11
N LYS A 197 9.45 -21.87 5.94
CA LYS A 197 10.30 -21.67 7.13
C LYS A 197 11.72 -21.17 6.80
N ASP A 198 12.16 -21.32 5.56
CA ASP A 198 13.49 -20.94 5.08
C ASP A 198 13.47 -19.60 4.32
N ILE A 199 12.30 -18.96 4.24
CA ILE A 199 12.08 -17.67 3.59
C ILE A 199 12.08 -16.56 4.64
N THR A 200 12.90 -15.53 4.43
CA THR A 200 12.89 -14.31 5.22
C THR A 200 12.66 -13.12 4.30
N ILE A 201 11.63 -12.31 4.60
CA ILE A 201 11.39 -11.04 3.93
C ILE A 201 11.82 -9.92 4.88
N SER A 202 12.64 -9.00 4.39
CA SER A 202 13.07 -7.84 5.17
C SER A 202 12.98 -6.56 4.33
N PHE A 203 12.98 -5.41 5.01
CA PHE A 203 12.93 -4.09 4.40
C PHE A 203 14.18 -3.29 4.80
N ARG A 204 14.53 -2.28 3.99
CA ARG A 204 15.79 -1.54 4.17
C ARG A 204 15.74 -0.57 5.34
N LYS A 205 14.58 0.05 5.60
CA LYS A 205 14.41 1.13 6.58
C LYS A 205 13.22 0.91 7.51
N ARG A 206 13.32 1.54 8.69
CA ARG A 206 12.16 1.90 9.51
C ARG A 206 11.84 3.37 9.21
N PHE A 207 10.60 3.66 8.88
CA PHE A 207 10.16 5.02 8.55
C PHE A 207 9.80 5.81 9.80
N THR A 208 10.12 7.13 9.76
CA THR A 208 9.54 8.10 10.68
C THR A 208 8.26 8.68 10.07
N MET A 209 7.38 9.23 10.91
CA MET A 209 6.14 9.90 10.49
C MET A 209 6.42 11.05 9.50
N GLU A 210 7.50 11.78 9.73
CA GLU A 210 7.91 12.92 8.91
C GLU A 210 8.33 12.50 7.49
N GLU A 211 9.02 11.37 7.36
CA GLU A 211 9.38 10.79 6.06
C GLU A 211 8.14 10.33 5.28
N ILE A 212 7.15 9.73 5.96
CA ILE A 212 5.89 9.28 5.34
C ILE A 212 5.13 10.48 4.74
N THR A 213 5.00 11.57 5.48
CA THR A 213 4.32 12.79 5.02
C THR A 213 5.00 13.36 3.78
N ARG A 214 6.34 13.47 3.78
CA ARG A 214 7.11 13.94 2.61
C ARG A 214 6.91 13.06 1.37
N PHE A 215 6.84 11.74 1.54
CA PHE A 215 6.61 10.82 0.40
C PHE A 215 5.23 11.03 -0.22
N ILE A 216 4.21 11.27 0.58
CA ILE A 216 2.85 11.52 0.10
C ILE A 216 2.79 12.85 -0.66
N GLU A 217 3.36 13.90 -0.12
CA GLU A 217 3.41 15.23 -0.76
C GLU A 217 4.12 15.18 -2.11
N ASN A 218 5.30 14.59 -2.17
CA ASN A 218 6.08 14.49 -3.40
C ASN A 218 5.40 13.62 -4.48
N SER A 219 4.76 12.52 -4.09
CA SER A 219 4.06 11.64 -5.04
C SER A 219 2.80 12.30 -5.61
N THR A 220 2.13 13.14 -4.81
CA THR A 220 0.91 13.83 -5.21
C THR A 220 1.18 14.96 -6.20
N THR A 221 2.31 15.67 -6.07
CA THR A 221 2.72 16.74 -7.00
C THR A 221 3.02 16.19 -8.39
N GLN A 222 3.57 14.98 -8.49
CA GLN A 222 3.86 14.33 -9.78
C GLN A 222 2.60 13.89 -10.54
N THR A 223 1.51 13.57 -9.84
CA THR A 223 0.27 13.12 -10.47
C THR A 223 -0.54 14.29 -11.05
N ASN A 224 -0.50 15.45 -10.42
CA ASN A 224 -1.21 16.65 -10.90
C ASN A 224 -0.54 17.32 -12.11
N GLY A 225 0.69 16.98 -12.46
CA GLY A 225 1.43 17.55 -13.59
C GLY A 225 1.26 16.81 -14.93
N LYS A 226 0.48 15.72 -14.97
CA LYS A 226 0.31 14.90 -16.19
C LYS A 226 -1.10 14.95 -16.81
N ASP A 227 -2.03 15.67 -16.20
CA ASP A 227 -3.42 15.78 -16.67
C ASP A 227 -3.74 17.18 -17.24
N ASN A 228 -2.76 17.81 -17.91
CA ASN A 228 -2.95 19.01 -18.76
C ASN A 228 -2.56 18.70 -20.21
#